data_a6bb9fb44e192fe4eb252a8b7a7144c0
#
_entry.id   a6bb9fb44e192fe4eb252a8b7a7144c0
#
_cell.length_a   1.000
_cell.length_b   1.000
_cell.length_c   1.000
_cell.angle_alpha   90.00
_cell.angle_beta   90.00
_cell.angle_gamma   90.00
#
_symmetry.space_group_name_H-M   'P 1'
#
loop_
_entity.id
_entity.type
_entity.pdbx_description
1 polymer ?
#
loop_
_entity_poly.entity_id
_entity_poly.type
_entity_poly.pdbx_seq_one_letter_code
_entity_poly.pdbx_strand_id
1 'polypeptide(L)'
;KNRAGTGPALEFLTGGNYAFDTDTLYIDTANNRIGINTSSPELDLHVSGTDGMYLAAHPMIEKVDVVSSSTNSSTTVYCNRGSIHRYTSTNNGNFTPDFRFEGSTLRAKMNDRDAIVQTLISPTNTGSGYSAWCNIDGYGQTVEWADGEAPDERGGDGGYDVYQYTIIATGTGNYDWLVLANQTNMN
;
A
#
# COMPACT_ATOMS: atom_id res chain seq x y z
N LYS A 1 23.61 -32.91 8.37
CA LYS A 1 24.29 -32.58 9.65
C LYS A 1 25.15 -31.37 9.40
N ASN A 2 24.79 -30.19 9.95
CA ASN A 2 25.61 -28.99 9.80
C ASN A 2 26.97 -29.22 10.50
N ARG A 3 28.05 -29.04 9.78
CA ARG A 3 29.36 -29.08 10.35
C ARG A 3 29.62 -27.71 10.99
N ALA A 4 30.11 -27.65 12.20
CA ALA A 4 30.40 -26.42 12.91
C ALA A 4 31.13 -25.43 11.97
N GLY A 5 30.43 -24.44 11.49
CA GLY A 5 30.89 -23.42 10.55
C GLY A 5 29.92 -22.25 10.53
N THR A 6 30.34 -21.16 9.98
CA THR A 6 29.58 -19.88 9.91
C THR A 6 28.51 -19.87 8.81
N GLY A 7 28.24 -21.00 8.15
CA GLY A 7 27.24 -21.11 7.09
C GLY A 7 25.85 -21.51 7.59
N PRO A 8 24.80 -21.39 6.75
CA PRO A 8 23.46 -21.80 7.08
C PRO A 8 23.35 -23.31 7.36
N ALA A 9 22.39 -23.72 8.20
CA ALA A 9 22.16 -25.13 8.55
C ALA A 9 21.69 -25.99 7.37
N LEU A 10 21.06 -25.34 6.38
CA LEU A 10 20.61 -25.92 5.12
C LEU A 10 20.80 -24.86 4.02
N GLU A 11 21.49 -25.22 2.97
CA GLU A 11 21.75 -24.36 1.83
C GLU A 11 21.43 -25.13 0.55
N PHE A 12 20.62 -24.53 -0.31
CA PHE A 12 20.32 -24.99 -1.65
C PHE A 12 21.10 -24.14 -2.66
N LEU A 13 22.12 -24.70 -3.27
CA LEU A 13 23.10 -23.97 -4.09
C LEU A 13 22.79 -23.96 -5.59
N THR A 14 21.78 -24.69 -6.04
CA THR A 14 21.43 -24.78 -7.47
C THR A 14 20.12 -24.06 -7.74
N GLY A 15 20.09 -23.31 -8.85
CA GLY A 15 18.85 -22.64 -9.29
C GLY A 15 17.72 -23.66 -9.49
N GLY A 16 16.55 -23.29 -9.07
CA GLY A 16 15.32 -24.08 -9.14
C GLY A 16 14.41 -23.72 -7.98
N ASN A 17 13.14 -23.98 -8.16
CA ASN A 17 12.16 -23.76 -7.11
C ASN A 17 12.17 -24.92 -6.13
N TYR A 18 11.84 -24.63 -4.87
CA TYR A 18 11.76 -25.62 -3.81
C TYR A 18 10.35 -25.65 -3.26
N ALA A 19 9.79 -26.86 -3.12
CA ALA A 19 8.47 -27.06 -2.57
C ALA A 19 8.51 -28.10 -1.46
N PHE A 20 7.74 -27.84 -0.40
CA PHE A 20 7.38 -28.82 0.60
C PHE A 20 5.90 -29.17 0.36
N ASP A 21 5.63 -30.43 0.01
CA ASP A 21 4.29 -30.90 -0.32
C ASP A 21 3.61 -30.03 -1.39
N THR A 22 4.27 -29.87 -2.52
CA THR A 22 3.79 -29.16 -3.73
C THR A 22 3.56 -27.64 -3.53
N ASP A 23 2.83 -27.23 -2.52
CA ASP A 23 2.38 -25.85 -2.29
C ASP A 23 2.35 -25.41 -0.81
N THR A 24 2.47 -26.32 0.15
CA THR A 24 2.47 -25.97 1.59
C THR A 24 3.51 -24.89 1.92
N LEU A 25 4.73 -25.03 1.42
CA LEU A 25 5.74 -23.97 1.39
C LEU A 25 6.47 -24.06 0.06
N TYR A 26 6.33 -23.05 -0.76
CA TYR A 26 6.97 -22.95 -2.07
C TYR A 26 7.94 -21.76 -2.11
N ILE A 27 9.17 -22.03 -2.52
CA ILE A 27 10.22 -20.99 -2.69
C ILE A 27 10.49 -20.83 -4.18
N ASP A 28 10.03 -19.73 -4.74
CA ASP A 28 10.29 -19.34 -6.12
C ASP A 28 11.62 -18.56 -6.18
N THR A 29 12.68 -19.26 -6.52
CA THR A 29 14.03 -18.66 -6.59
C THR A 29 14.22 -17.78 -7.81
N ALA A 30 13.41 -17.96 -8.87
CA ALA A 30 13.49 -17.15 -10.07
C ALA A 30 12.97 -15.73 -9.85
N ASN A 31 11.96 -15.59 -8.98
CA ASN A 31 11.31 -14.31 -8.70
C ASN A 31 11.54 -13.82 -7.25
N ASN A 32 12.32 -14.54 -6.43
CA ASN A 32 12.59 -14.26 -5.01
C ASN A 32 11.30 -14.17 -4.18
N ARG A 33 10.40 -15.16 -4.31
CA ARG A 33 9.09 -15.18 -3.65
C ARG A 33 8.90 -16.43 -2.78
N ILE A 34 8.05 -16.29 -1.77
CA ILE A 34 7.61 -17.40 -0.91
C ILE A 34 6.09 -17.53 -1.04
N GLY A 35 5.63 -18.72 -1.35
CA GLY A 35 4.23 -19.12 -1.33
C GLY A 35 3.93 -20.02 -0.12
N ILE A 36 2.84 -19.74 0.58
CA ILE A 36 2.23 -20.64 1.57
C ILE A 36 0.88 -21.04 1.01
N ASN A 37 0.65 -22.35 0.86
CA ASN A 37 -0.51 -22.92 0.18
C ASN A 37 -0.69 -22.43 -1.27
N THR A 38 0.39 -22.09 -1.95
CA THR A 38 0.41 -21.73 -3.37
C THR A 38 1.77 -22.01 -3.99
N SER A 39 1.80 -22.64 -5.15
CA SER A 39 2.98 -22.83 -5.99
C SER A 39 3.19 -21.71 -7.02
N SER A 40 2.34 -20.68 -6.98
CA SER A 40 2.39 -19.54 -7.90
C SER A 40 2.33 -18.21 -7.13
N PRO A 41 3.34 -17.88 -6.31
CA PRO A 41 3.32 -16.65 -5.54
C PRO A 41 3.41 -15.41 -6.46
N GLU A 42 2.51 -14.47 -6.27
CA GLU A 42 2.45 -13.21 -7.05
C GLU A 42 3.23 -12.07 -6.40
N LEU A 43 3.45 -12.15 -5.08
CA LEU A 43 4.19 -11.20 -4.26
C LEU A 43 5.32 -11.88 -3.51
N ASP A 44 6.24 -11.12 -2.90
CA ASP A 44 7.39 -11.63 -2.15
C ASP A 44 6.99 -12.67 -1.08
N LEU A 45 5.85 -12.46 -0.41
CA LEU A 45 5.17 -13.43 0.42
C LEU A 45 3.70 -13.51 0.02
N HIS A 46 3.29 -14.65 -0.52
CA HIS A 46 1.90 -14.93 -0.86
C HIS A 46 1.38 -16.07 0.02
N VAL A 47 0.42 -15.77 0.89
CA VAL A 47 -0.30 -16.75 1.69
C VAL A 47 -1.68 -16.94 1.07
N SER A 48 -1.97 -18.14 0.57
CA SER A 48 -3.25 -18.50 -0.02
C SER A 48 -3.97 -19.52 0.89
N GLY A 49 -5.28 -19.41 1.02
CA GLY A 49 -6.07 -20.35 1.83
C GLY A 49 -7.35 -19.71 2.35
N THR A 50 -8.15 -20.49 3.03
CA THR A 50 -9.43 -20.07 3.61
C THR A 50 -9.33 -19.59 5.06
N ASP A 51 -8.22 -19.90 5.74
CA ASP A 51 -8.11 -19.72 7.20
C ASP A 51 -7.33 -18.47 7.63
N GLY A 52 -6.77 -17.73 6.68
CA GLY A 52 -6.07 -16.46 6.95
C GLY A 52 -4.70 -16.62 7.63
N MET A 53 -4.13 -15.52 8.06
CA MET A 53 -2.83 -15.45 8.73
C MET A 53 -3.01 -15.02 10.19
N TYR A 54 -2.50 -15.83 11.14
CA TYR A 54 -2.53 -15.52 12.57
C TYR A 54 -1.15 -15.06 13.06
N LEU A 55 -1.08 -13.82 13.54
CA LEU A 55 0.12 -13.24 14.15
C LEU A 55 -0.10 -13.14 15.66
N ALA A 56 0.40 -14.14 16.41
CA ALA A 56 0.20 -14.20 17.85
C ALA A 56 1.12 -13.23 18.61
N ALA A 57 0.55 -12.44 19.50
CA ALA A 57 1.22 -11.66 20.54
C ALA A 57 2.29 -10.66 20.08
N HIS A 58 2.43 -10.36 18.79
CA HIS A 58 3.38 -9.39 18.28
C HIS A 58 2.71 -8.37 17.35
N PRO A 59 3.03 -7.08 17.47
CA PRO A 59 2.56 -6.10 16.51
C PRO A 59 3.23 -6.34 15.14
N MET A 60 2.48 -6.12 14.07
CA MET A 60 3.09 -5.96 12.75
C MET A 60 3.69 -4.54 12.66
N ILE A 61 5.01 -4.45 12.47
CA ILE A 61 5.70 -3.18 12.35
C ILE A 61 5.89 -2.89 10.87
N GLU A 62 5.31 -1.79 10.43
CA GLU A 62 5.46 -1.29 9.08
C GLU A 62 6.37 -0.05 9.04
N LYS A 63 7.15 0.10 7.99
CA LYS A 63 7.90 1.33 7.76
C LYS A 63 7.01 2.38 7.13
N VAL A 64 7.04 3.58 7.72
CA VAL A 64 6.39 4.75 7.14
C VAL A 64 7.24 5.28 5.98
N ASP A 65 6.61 5.52 4.82
CA ASP A 65 7.24 6.26 3.73
C ASP A 65 7.28 7.75 4.10
N VAL A 66 8.48 8.25 4.40
CA VAL A 66 8.68 9.66 4.77
C VAL A 66 9.03 10.46 3.52
N VAL A 67 8.06 11.25 3.07
CA VAL A 67 8.17 12.07 1.85
C VAL A 67 8.62 13.49 2.23
N SER A 68 9.82 13.89 1.80
CA SER A 68 10.40 15.20 2.15
C SER A 68 9.77 16.39 1.42
N SER A 69 8.94 16.16 0.42
CA SER A 69 8.16 17.18 -0.28
C SER A 69 6.82 17.45 0.39
N SER A 70 6.17 18.52 -0.03
CA SER A 70 4.75 18.77 0.25
C SER A 70 3.86 17.96 -0.69
N THR A 71 2.59 17.77 -0.31
CA THR A 71 1.54 17.45 -1.26
C THR A 71 1.35 18.64 -2.24
N ASN A 72 1.02 18.35 -3.48
CA ASN A 72 0.77 19.37 -4.50
C ASN A 72 -0.40 18.92 -5.40
N SER A 73 -0.77 19.75 -6.36
CA SER A 73 -1.93 19.51 -7.24
C SER A 73 -2.01 18.11 -7.86
N SER A 74 -0.87 17.40 -8.00
CA SER A 74 -0.80 16.01 -8.48
C SER A 74 0.28 15.27 -7.69
N THR A 75 -0.10 14.70 -6.57
CA THR A 75 0.83 14.01 -5.65
C THR A 75 0.83 12.52 -5.95
N THR A 76 1.94 11.99 -6.46
CA THR A 76 2.08 10.53 -6.65
C THR A 76 2.33 9.84 -5.32
N VAL A 77 1.54 8.81 -5.05
CA VAL A 77 1.61 7.94 -3.86
C VAL A 77 1.98 6.54 -4.31
N TYR A 78 3.19 6.11 -3.98
CA TYR A 78 3.66 4.76 -4.33
C TYR A 78 3.25 3.75 -3.27
N CYS A 79 2.17 3.00 -3.53
CA CYS A 79 1.59 2.05 -2.58
C CYS A 79 2.54 0.94 -2.11
N ASN A 80 3.59 0.62 -2.88
CA ASN A 80 4.60 -0.38 -2.51
C ASN A 80 5.74 0.17 -1.64
N ARG A 81 5.69 1.44 -1.24
CA ARG A 81 6.64 2.00 -0.27
C ARG A 81 6.14 1.93 1.18
N GLY A 82 4.90 1.55 1.38
CA GLY A 82 4.24 1.39 2.67
C GLY A 82 2.76 1.74 2.59
N SER A 83 1.99 1.44 3.64
CA SER A 83 0.59 1.85 3.75
C SER A 83 0.43 3.22 4.40
N ILE A 84 1.50 3.79 4.96
CA ILE A 84 1.51 5.11 5.60
C ILE A 84 2.54 6.01 4.92
N HIS A 85 2.08 7.15 4.39
CA HIS A 85 2.90 8.17 3.74
C HIS A 85 2.86 9.46 4.56
N ARG A 86 3.98 9.86 5.13
CA ARG A 86 4.09 11.07 5.92
C ARG A 86 4.84 12.14 5.12
N TYR A 87 4.13 13.17 4.73
CA TYR A 87 4.71 14.37 4.15
C TYR A 87 5.30 15.27 5.26
N THR A 88 6.46 15.87 5.02
CA THR A 88 7.16 16.68 6.03
C THR A 88 7.13 18.17 5.73
N SER A 89 6.64 18.56 4.57
CA SER A 89 6.47 19.94 4.17
C SER A 89 5.00 20.26 3.94
N THR A 90 4.56 21.43 4.39
CA THR A 90 3.20 21.93 4.18
C THR A 90 2.91 22.18 2.70
N ASN A 91 1.71 21.90 2.26
CA ASN A 91 1.26 22.25 0.90
C ASN A 91 0.74 23.69 0.84
N ASN A 92 0.58 24.21 -0.37
CA ASN A 92 0.07 25.56 -0.62
C ASN A 92 -1.17 25.55 -1.53
N GLY A 93 -2.07 24.61 -1.31
CA GLY A 93 -3.30 24.48 -2.09
C GLY A 93 -3.84 23.06 -2.11
N ASN A 94 -4.98 22.88 -2.74
CA ASN A 94 -5.63 21.59 -2.86
C ASN A 94 -4.76 20.61 -3.67
N PHE A 95 -4.84 19.33 -3.33
CA PHE A 95 -4.07 18.29 -3.98
C PHE A 95 -4.93 17.07 -4.33
N THR A 96 -4.46 16.29 -5.28
CA THR A 96 -5.10 15.04 -5.72
C THR A 96 -4.05 13.94 -5.64
N PRO A 97 -4.16 13.00 -4.69
CA PRO A 97 -3.27 11.85 -4.64
C PRO A 97 -3.51 10.96 -5.87
N ASP A 98 -2.42 10.49 -6.46
CA ASP A 98 -2.44 9.55 -7.57
C ASP A 98 -1.75 8.26 -7.10
N PHE A 99 -2.55 7.26 -6.77
CA PHE A 99 -2.09 5.98 -6.24
C PHE A 99 -1.52 5.12 -7.35
N ARG A 100 -0.27 4.70 -7.18
CA ARG A 100 0.49 3.93 -8.16
C ARG A 100 1.34 2.86 -7.49
N PHE A 101 1.86 1.96 -8.30
CA PHE A 101 2.96 1.08 -7.94
C PHE A 101 4.25 1.59 -8.56
N GLU A 102 5.35 1.74 -7.80
CA GLU A 102 6.62 2.17 -8.35
C GLU A 102 7.15 1.14 -9.36
N GLY A 103 7.48 1.58 -10.57
CA GLY A 103 7.91 0.71 -11.65
C GLY A 103 6.79 -0.08 -12.35
N SER A 104 5.50 0.16 -11.96
CA SER A 104 4.34 -0.50 -12.55
C SER A 104 3.09 0.37 -12.36
N THR A 105 1.92 -0.18 -12.68
CA THR A 105 0.62 0.38 -12.33
C THR A 105 0.03 -0.36 -11.14
N LEU A 106 -0.84 0.31 -10.37
CA LEU A 106 -1.61 -0.34 -9.33
C LEU A 106 -2.52 -1.42 -9.93
N ARG A 107 -3.10 -1.12 -11.11
CA ARG A 107 -3.94 -2.05 -11.86
C ARG A 107 -3.23 -3.36 -12.24
N ALA A 108 -1.95 -3.31 -12.59
CA ALA A 108 -1.17 -4.50 -12.93
C ALA A 108 -0.79 -5.36 -11.70
N LYS A 109 -0.99 -4.83 -10.49
CA LYS A 109 -0.61 -5.48 -9.23
C LYS A 109 -1.79 -5.93 -8.38
N MET A 110 -3.00 -5.49 -8.71
CA MET A 110 -4.21 -5.87 -7.99
C MET A 110 -5.16 -6.63 -8.92
N ASN A 111 -5.59 -7.79 -8.48
CA ASN A 111 -6.63 -8.56 -9.12
C ASN A 111 -8.02 -8.05 -8.69
N ASP A 112 -9.07 -8.51 -9.36
CA ASP A 112 -10.44 -8.26 -8.92
C ASP A 112 -10.64 -8.74 -7.47
N ARG A 113 -11.24 -7.90 -6.63
CA ARG A 113 -11.48 -8.07 -5.19
C ARG A 113 -10.25 -7.89 -4.28
N ASP A 114 -9.08 -7.59 -4.81
CA ASP A 114 -7.97 -7.17 -3.96
C ASP A 114 -8.25 -5.80 -3.36
N ALA A 115 -7.78 -5.59 -2.14
CA ALA A 115 -7.94 -4.33 -1.43
C ALA A 115 -6.63 -3.91 -0.76
N ILE A 116 -6.39 -2.60 -0.77
CA ILE A 116 -5.30 -1.98 0.00
C ILE A 116 -5.84 -0.79 0.81
N VAL A 117 -5.17 -0.49 1.91
CA VAL A 117 -5.40 0.74 2.68
C VAL A 117 -4.18 1.62 2.58
N GLN A 118 -4.40 2.91 2.30
CA GLN A 118 -3.34 3.91 2.21
C GLN A 118 -3.67 5.09 3.11
N THR A 119 -2.73 5.51 3.94
CA THR A 119 -2.89 6.65 4.85
C THR A 119 -1.90 7.74 4.46
N LEU A 120 -2.39 8.94 4.20
CA LEU A 120 -1.58 10.12 3.93
C LEU A 120 -1.65 11.06 5.14
N ILE A 121 -0.50 11.48 5.65
CA ILE A 121 -0.37 12.44 6.75
C ILE A 121 0.27 13.69 6.17
N SER A 122 -0.49 14.77 6.07
CA SER A 122 -0.06 16.05 5.49
C SER A 122 -0.05 17.15 6.57
N PRO A 123 1.09 17.82 6.82
CA PRO A 123 1.11 18.92 7.76
C PRO A 123 0.33 20.12 7.21
N THR A 124 -0.35 20.85 8.10
CA THR A 124 -1.21 21.98 7.76
C THR A 124 -0.64 23.31 8.26
N ASN A 125 -0.87 24.37 7.50
CA ASN A 125 -0.63 25.77 7.89
C ASN A 125 -1.61 26.71 7.16
N THR A 126 -1.52 27.99 7.45
CA THR A 126 -2.28 29.01 6.70
C THR A 126 -1.97 28.91 5.20
N GLY A 127 -2.99 28.67 4.37
CA GLY A 127 -2.87 28.50 2.93
C GLY A 127 -2.68 27.06 2.45
N SER A 128 -2.55 26.07 3.35
CA SER A 128 -2.65 24.66 2.97
C SER A 128 -4.03 24.36 2.38
N GLY A 129 -4.06 23.45 1.41
CA GLY A 129 -5.30 22.92 0.87
C GLY A 129 -5.63 21.54 1.42
N TYR A 130 -6.67 20.97 0.88
CA TYR A 130 -7.20 19.64 1.21
C TYR A 130 -7.27 18.75 -0.03
N SER A 131 -7.60 17.48 0.16
CA SER A 131 -7.89 16.56 -0.94
C SER A 131 -9.36 16.15 -0.92
N ALA A 132 -10.06 16.38 -2.03
CA ALA A 132 -11.44 15.93 -2.25
C ALA A 132 -11.55 14.86 -3.34
N TRP A 133 -10.44 14.51 -4.00
CA TRP A 133 -10.38 13.66 -5.17
C TRP A 133 -9.20 12.70 -5.06
N CYS A 134 -9.23 11.62 -5.85
CA CYS A 134 -8.03 10.82 -6.07
C CYS A 134 -7.96 10.33 -7.53
N ASN A 135 -6.74 9.99 -7.92
CA ASN A 135 -6.46 9.24 -9.14
C ASN A 135 -5.90 7.87 -8.77
N ILE A 136 -6.10 6.92 -9.67
CA ILE A 136 -5.39 5.65 -9.68
C ILE A 136 -4.77 5.48 -11.07
N ASP A 137 -3.44 5.33 -11.09
CA ASP A 137 -2.66 5.22 -12.33
C ASP A 137 -2.91 6.38 -13.33
N GLY A 138 -3.20 7.59 -12.83
CA GLY A 138 -3.50 8.79 -13.61
C GLY A 138 -4.96 8.94 -14.04
N TYR A 139 -5.83 8.01 -13.67
CA TYR A 139 -7.26 8.07 -13.97
C TYR A 139 -8.04 8.54 -12.76
N GLY A 140 -8.84 9.61 -12.90
CA GLY A 140 -9.70 10.14 -11.83
C GLY A 140 -10.73 9.12 -11.38
N GLN A 141 -10.88 8.95 -10.07
CA GLN A 141 -11.82 8.01 -9.48
C GLN A 141 -12.92 8.73 -8.73
N THR A 142 -14.11 8.12 -8.70
CA THR A 142 -15.15 8.49 -7.75
C THR A 142 -14.73 8.05 -6.35
N VAL A 143 -14.82 8.95 -5.38
CA VAL A 143 -14.48 8.66 -3.98
C VAL A 143 -15.76 8.75 -3.16
N GLU A 144 -16.06 7.68 -2.44
CA GLU A 144 -17.12 7.64 -1.45
C GLU A 144 -16.54 8.09 -0.10
N TRP A 145 -16.87 9.32 0.28
CA TRP A 145 -16.39 9.91 1.52
C TRP A 145 -17.23 9.51 2.71
N ALA A 146 -16.58 9.38 3.87
CA ALA A 146 -17.30 9.23 5.13
C ALA A 146 -18.29 10.42 5.31
N ASP A 147 -19.44 10.14 5.90
CA ASP A 147 -20.52 11.11 6.07
C ASP A 147 -21.17 11.61 4.75
N GLY A 148 -20.75 11.08 3.59
CA GLY A 148 -21.34 11.36 2.29
C GLY A 148 -20.89 12.66 1.63
N GLU A 149 -19.95 13.40 2.24
CA GLU A 149 -19.44 14.67 1.72
C GLU A 149 -17.92 14.67 1.60
N ALA A 150 -17.41 15.12 0.45
CA ALA A 150 -15.98 15.33 0.25
C ALA A 150 -15.48 16.46 1.15
N PRO A 151 -14.20 16.39 1.63
CA PRO A 151 -13.60 17.52 2.33
C PRO A 151 -13.66 18.80 1.51
N ASP A 152 -14.03 19.90 2.14
CA ASP A 152 -14.09 21.25 1.58
C ASP A 152 -13.12 22.22 2.27
N GLU A 153 -12.52 21.79 3.38
CA GLU A 153 -11.53 22.55 4.12
C GLU A 153 -10.40 21.65 4.67
N ARG A 154 -9.28 22.27 4.97
CA ARG A 154 -8.17 21.67 5.72
C ARG A 154 -8.39 21.77 7.22
N GLY A 155 -7.59 21.03 8.01
CA GLY A 155 -7.50 21.21 9.46
C GLY A 155 -6.88 22.56 9.89
N GLY A 156 -6.79 22.76 11.19
CA GLY A 156 -6.21 23.96 11.79
C GLY A 156 -4.72 24.14 11.50
N ASP A 157 -4.21 25.34 11.72
CA ASP A 157 -2.80 25.66 11.51
C ASP A 157 -1.88 24.98 12.51
N GLY A 158 -0.78 24.39 12.03
CA GLY A 158 0.24 23.73 12.84
C GLY A 158 -0.05 22.30 13.21
N GLY A 159 -1.15 21.71 12.71
CA GLY A 159 -1.54 20.32 12.89
C GLY A 159 -1.23 19.45 11.68
N TYR A 160 -2.04 18.41 11.53
CA TYR A 160 -1.98 17.49 10.40
C TYR A 160 -3.38 17.15 9.91
N ASP A 161 -3.51 17.01 8.60
CA ASP A 161 -4.63 16.29 7.99
C ASP A 161 -4.22 14.85 7.73
N VAL A 162 -5.04 13.92 8.17
CA VAL A 162 -4.87 12.49 7.94
C VAL A 162 -5.97 12.01 7.03
N TYR A 163 -5.58 11.60 5.82
CA TYR A 163 -6.49 11.00 4.84
C TYR A 163 -6.28 9.50 4.84
N GLN A 164 -7.34 8.73 4.94
CA GLN A 164 -7.31 7.30 4.80
C GLN A 164 -8.15 6.89 3.59
N TYR A 165 -7.55 6.12 2.69
CA TYR A 165 -8.17 5.58 1.50
C TYR A 165 -8.17 4.05 1.58
N THR A 166 -9.35 3.44 1.44
CA THR A 166 -9.49 2.01 1.18
C THR A 166 -9.80 1.86 -0.31
N ILE A 167 -8.92 1.22 -1.04
CA ILE A 167 -8.99 1.06 -2.49
C ILE A 167 -9.24 -0.41 -2.79
N ILE A 168 -10.35 -0.72 -3.43
CA ILE A 168 -10.80 -2.08 -3.76
C ILE A 168 -10.92 -2.19 -5.28
N ALA A 169 -10.26 -3.18 -5.88
CA ALA A 169 -10.43 -3.49 -7.29
C ALA A 169 -11.78 -4.22 -7.51
N THR A 170 -12.60 -3.72 -8.42
CA THR A 170 -13.93 -4.26 -8.72
C THR A 170 -14.03 -4.82 -10.15
N GLY A 171 -12.91 -4.92 -10.85
CA GLY A 171 -12.80 -5.43 -12.19
C GLY A 171 -11.40 -5.24 -12.76
N THR A 172 -11.25 -5.14 -14.07
CA THR A 172 -9.95 -5.06 -14.76
C THR A 172 -9.71 -3.74 -15.51
N GLY A 173 -10.69 -2.85 -15.54
CA GLY A 173 -10.61 -1.54 -16.21
C GLY A 173 -9.95 -0.48 -15.34
N ASN A 174 -9.60 0.66 -15.95
CA ASN A 174 -8.99 1.79 -15.26
C ASN A 174 -9.94 2.51 -14.29
N TYR A 175 -11.23 2.28 -14.40
CA TYR A 175 -12.28 2.87 -13.57
C TYR A 175 -13.00 1.83 -12.70
N ASP A 176 -12.55 0.59 -12.70
CA ASP A 176 -13.15 -0.50 -11.94
C ASP A 176 -12.56 -0.53 -10.52
N TRP A 177 -12.83 0.54 -9.77
CA TRP A 177 -12.39 0.73 -8.40
C TRP A 177 -13.54 1.21 -7.53
N LEU A 178 -13.62 0.69 -6.32
CA LEU A 178 -14.37 1.29 -5.21
C LEU A 178 -13.35 1.95 -4.29
N VAL A 179 -13.47 3.26 -4.12
CA VAL A 179 -12.59 4.04 -3.25
C VAL A 179 -13.42 4.63 -2.13
N LEU A 180 -13.14 4.17 -0.90
CA LEU A 180 -13.73 4.72 0.32
C LEU A 180 -12.69 5.58 1.01
N ALA A 181 -13.06 6.78 1.47
CA ALA A 181 -12.11 7.66 2.13
C ALA A 181 -12.70 8.45 3.30
N ASN A 182 -11.80 8.88 4.18
CA ASN A 182 -12.09 9.86 5.21
C ASN A 182 -10.94 10.85 5.37
N GLN A 183 -11.24 12.03 5.95
CA GLN A 183 -10.27 12.97 6.45
C GLN A 183 -10.46 13.14 7.96
N THR A 184 -9.35 13.16 8.70
CA THR A 184 -9.33 13.51 10.12
C THR A 184 -8.36 14.65 10.35
N ASN A 185 -8.82 15.72 10.97
CA ASN A 185 -8.01 16.89 11.31
C ASN A 185 -7.40 16.70 12.70
N MET A 186 -6.06 16.74 12.78
CA MET A 186 -5.29 16.59 14.03
C MET A 186 -4.66 17.95 14.37
N ASN A 187 -5.21 18.62 15.39
CA ASN A 187 -4.76 19.94 15.87
C ASN A 187 -3.96 19.81 17.17
#